data_b5343d5293149531e1385b686432cf02
#
_entry.id   b5343d5293149531e1385b686432cf02
#
_cell.length_a   1.000
_cell.length_b   1.000
_cell.length_c   1.000
_cell.angle_alpha   90.00
_cell.angle_beta   90.00
_cell.angle_gamma   90.00
#
_symmetry.space_group_name_H-M   'P 1'
#
loop_
_entity.id
_entity.type
_entity.pdbx_description
1 polymer ?
#
loop_
_entity_poly.entity_id
_entity_poly.type
_entity_poly.pdbx_seq_one_letter_code
_entity_poly.pdbx_strand_id
1 'polypeptide(L)'
;MILISEIYFYNVTLGLLENIMREKILTALEKHAQGHIEKHRINIEVYLTNPVGIGEHSDIIETIEKELDEIARYQDQLDIIKKYFG
;
A
#
# COMPACT_ATOMS: atom_id res chain seq x y z
N MET A 1 1.57 14.14 -45.05
CA MET A 1 2.87 13.77 -44.48
C MET A 1 3.01 14.34 -43.07
N ILE A 2 3.30 13.50 -42.10
CA ILE A 2 3.49 13.95 -40.70
C ILE A 2 4.87 14.56 -40.54
N LEU A 3 4.93 15.76 -39.97
CA LEU A 3 6.20 16.44 -39.71
C LEU A 3 6.92 15.80 -38.53
N ILE A 4 8.25 15.84 -38.51
CA ILE A 4 9.06 15.31 -37.39
C ILE A 4 8.67 15.99 -36.06
N SER A 5 8.37 17.30 -36.10
CA SER A 5 7.92 18.05 -34.92
C SER A 5 6.60 17.54 -34.35
N GLU A 6 5.68 17.06 -35.20
CA GLU A 6 4.40 16.49 -34.78
C GLU A 6 4.62 15.13 -34.13
N ILE A 7 5.50 14.30 -34.69
CA ILE A 7 5.87 13.00 -34.11
C ILE A 7 6.52 13.20 -32.73
N TYR A 8 7.43 14.14 -32.63
CA TYR A 8 8.08 14.46 -31.35
C TYR A 8 7.05 14.90 -30.30
N PHE A 9 6.15 15.82 -30.66
CA PHE A 9 5.10 16.29 -29.75
C PHE A 9 4.18 15.16 -29.29
N TYR A 10 3.78 14.29 -30.22
CA TYR A 10 2.96 13.12 -29.89
C TYR A 10 3.66 12.20 -28.90
N ASN A 11 4.92 11.89 -29.13
CA ASN A 11 5.69 10.99 -28.25
C ASN A 11 5.91 11.58 -26.86
N VAL A 12 6.13 12.88 -26.76
CA VAL A 12 6.27 13.57 -25.47
C VAL A 12 4.96 13.54 -24.72
N THR A 13 3.84 13.80 -25.38
CA THR A 13 2.51 13.76 -24.77
C THR A 13 2.17 12.36 -24.28
N LEU A 14 2.45 11.33 -25.08
CA LEU A 14 2.24 9.93 -24.70
C LEU A 14 3.08 9.56 -23.48
N GLY A 15 4.34 9.97 -23.44
CA GLY A 15 5.22 9.74 -22.30
C GLY A 15 4.72 10.40 -21.03
N LEU A 16 4.17 11.60 -21.11
CA LEU A 16 3.55 12.29 -19.97
C LEU A 16 2.33 11.53 -19.46
N LEU A 17 1.48 11.02 -20.35
CA LEU A 17 0.31 10.22 -19.98
C LEU A 17 0.72 8.93 -19.25
N GLU A 18 1.71 8.22 -19.78
CA GLU A 18 2.24 7.01 -19.16
C GLU A 18 2.78 7.30 -17.77
N ASN A 19 3.48 8.42 -17.59
CA ASN A 19 4.01 8.82 -16.30
C ASN A 19 2.91 9.18 -15.29
N ILE A 20 1.85 9.85 -15.73
CA ILE A 20 0.69 10.16 -14.91
C ILE A 20 0.01 8.88 -14.44
N MET A 21 -0.19 7.91 -15.33
CA MET A 21 -0.79 6.62 -14.99
C MET A 21 0.07 5.85 -14.00
N ARG A 22 1.39 5.84 -14.22
CA ARG A 22 2.34 5.20 -13.31
C ARG A 22 2.20 5.77 -11.90
N GLU A 23 2.19 7.09 -11.77
CA GLU A 23 2.08 7.74 -10.46
C GLU A 23 0.74 7.46 -9.78
N LYS A 24 -0.35 7.42 -10.52
CA LYS A 24 -1.66 7.06 -9.97
C LYS A 24 -1.70 5.64 -9.43
N ILE A 25 -1.10 4.69 -10.15
CA ILE A 25 -1.03 3.29 -9.72
C ILE A 25 -0.19 3.16 -8.44
N LEU A 26 0.98 3.80 -8.40
CA LEU A 26 1.84 3.76 -7.22
C LEU A 26 1.16 4.41 -6.01
N THR A 27 0.51 5.53 -6.19
CA THR A 27 -0.24 6.20 -5.12
C THR A 27 -1.36 5.32 -4.58
N ALA A 28 -2.09 4.64 -5.47
CA ALA A 28 -3.16 3.73 -5.05
C ALA A 28 -2.61 2.55 -4.24
N LEU A 29 -1.48 1.99 -4.67
CA LEU A 29 -0.81 0.90 -3.93
C LEU A 29 -0.35 1.36 -2.55
N GLU A 30 0.23 2.56 -2.45
CA GLU A 30 0.66 3.13 -1.17
C GLU A 30 -0.52 3.34 -0.22
N LYS A 31 -1.60 3.93 -0.72
CA LYS A 31 -2.81 4.16 0.09
C LYS A 31 -3.45 2.86 0.54
N HIS A 32 -3.47 1.85 -0.32
CA HIS A 32 -3.97 0.52 0.00
C HIS A 32 -3.16 -0.10 1.14
N ALA A 33 -1.85 -0.07 1.04
CA ALA A 33 -0.97 -0.61 2.08
C ALA A 33 -1.12 0.17 3.40
N GLN A 34 -1.17 1.50 3.35
CA GLN A 34 -1.37 2.35 4.53
C GLN A 34 -2.70 2.05 5.21
N GLY A 35 -3.77 1.87 4.43
CA GLY A 35 -5.09 1.52 4.97
C GLY A 35 -5.09 0.19 5.70
N HIS A 36 -4.40 -0.82 5.15
CA HIS A 36 -4.25 -2.12 5.81
C HIS A 36 -3.42 -2.02 7.10
N ILE A 37 -2.34 -1.25 7.08
CA ILE A 37 -1.54 -1.03 8.28
C ILE A 37 -2.40 -0.41 9.39
N GLU A 38 -3.17 0.61 9.09
CA GLU A 38 -4.05 1.24 10.08
C GLU A 38 -5.12 0.28 10.59
N LYS A 39 -5.73 -0.50 9.71
CA LYS A 39 -6.71 -1.52 10.11
C LYS A 39 -6.14 -2.47 11.16
N HIS A 40 -4.98 -3.01 10.90
CA HIS A 40 -4.38 -4.00 11.79
C HIS A 40 -3.81 -3.36 13.07
N ARG A 41 -3.35 -2.11 12.99
CA ARG A 41 -2.97 -1.34 14.19
C ARG A 41 -4.17 -1.15 15.11
N ILE A 42 -5.31 -0.76 14.57
CA ILE A 42 -6.54 -0.58 15.34
C ILE A 42 -6.98 -1.89 15.97
N ASN A 43 -6.92 -2.99 15.22
CA ASN A 43 -7.24 -4.30 15.75
C ASN A 43 -6.37 -4.66 16.97
N ILE A 44 -5.08 -4.39 16.89
CA ILE A 44 -4.16 -4.63 18.01
C ILE A 44 -4.53 -3.76 19.21
N GLU A 45 -4.82 -2.49 18.99
CA GLU A 45 -5.23 -1.57 20.08
C GLU A 45 -6.49 -2.07 20.78
N VAL A 46 -7.47 -2.55 20.02
CA VAL A 46 -8.69 -3.14 20.58
C VAL A 46 -8.36 -4.34 21.46
N TYR A 47 -7.50 -5.24 20.98
CA TYR A 47 -7.10 -6.44 21.74
C TYR A 47 -6.31 -6.08 23.00
N LEU A 48 -5.47 -5.07 22.94
CA LEU A 48 -4.69 -4.61 24.08
C LEU A 48 -5.56 -3.96 25.16
N THR A 49 -6.62 -3.26 24.76
CA THR A 49 -7.51 -2.55 25.69
C THR A 49 -8.67 -3.40 26.16
N ASN A 50 -9.09 -4.40 25.39
CA ASN A 50 -10.21 -5.27 25.72
C ASN A 50 -9.93 -6.73 25.26
N PRO A 51 -9.07 -7.44 25.98
CA PRO A 51 -8.72 -8.84 25.64
C PRO A 51 -9.90 -9.80 25.61
N VAL A 52 -10.93 -9.53 26.41
CA VAL A 52 -12.13 -10.39 26.52
C VAL A 52 -12.90 -10.46 25.19
N GLY A 53 -12.78 -9.45 24.35
CA GLY A 53 -13.44 -9.40 23.05
C GLY A 53 -12.94 -10.40 22.02
N ILE A 54 -11.85 -11.12 22.30
CA ILE A 54 -11.25 -12.09 21.37
C ILE A 54 -11.96 -13.44 21.42
N GLY A 55 -12.66 -13.76 22.49
CA GLY A 55 -13.34 -15.03 22.70
C GLY A 55 -12.62 -15.91 23.71
N GLU A 56 -13.37 -16.90 24.25
CA GLU A 56 -12.92 -17.69 25.42
C GLU A 56 -11.73 -18.58 25.18
N HIS A 57 -11.52 -19.02 23.94
CA HIS A 57 -10.51 -20.03 23.61
C HIS A 57 -9.40 -19.50 22.70
N SER A 58 -9.40 -18.21 22.41
CA SER A 58 -8.39 -17.61 21.56
C SER A 58 -7.14 -17.28 22.36
N ASP A 59 -6.00 -17.69 21.83
CA ASP A 59 -4.71 -17.22 22.30
C ASP A 59 -4.53 -15.77 21.86
N ILE A 60 -4.56 -14.84 22.81
CA ILE A 60 -4.45 -13.41 22.53
C ILE A 60 -3.09 -13.07 21.92
N ILE A 61 -2.03 -13.73 22.37
CA ILE A 61 -0.69 -13.51 21.83
C ILE A 61 -0.64 -13.93 20.36
N GLU A 62 -1.15 -15.10 20.03
CA GLU A 62 -1.20 -15.58 18.65
C GLU A 62 -2.06 -14.68 17.78
N THR A 63 -3.19 -14.21 18.29
CA THR A 63 -4.07 -13.30 17.55
C THR A 63 -3.36 -12.00 17.23
N ILE A 64 -2.64 -11.42 18.18
CA ILE A 64 -1.88 -10.20 17.97
C ILE A 64 -0.71 -10.45 17.01
N GLU A 65 -0.04 -11.59 17.11
CA GLU A 65 1.04 -11.95 16.17
C GLU A 65 0.56 -11.96 14.72
N LYS A 66 -0.64 -12.48 14.46
CA LYS A 66 -1.23 -12.48 13.11
C LYS A 66 -1.47 -11.06 12.60
N GLU A 67 -1.92 -10.17 13.47
CA GLU A 67 -2.09 -8.77 13.11
C GLU A 67 -0.75 -8.10 12.82
N LEU A 68 0.27 -8.39 13.62
CA LEU A 68 1.63 -7.89 13.40
C LEU A 68 2.21 -8.37 12.07
N ASP A 69 1.96 -9.61 11.70
CA ASP A 69 2.40 -10.18 10.42
C ASP A 69 1.80 -9.41 9.24
N GLU A 70 0.52 -9.06 9.33
CA GLU A 70 -0.13 -8.25 8.30
C GLU A 70 0.46 -6.84 8.21
N ILE A 71 0.72 -6.20 9.33
CA ILE A 71 1.40 -4.89 9.35
C ILE A 71 2.77 -4.98 8.70
N ALA A 72 3.55 -5.98 9.08
CA ALA A 72 4.89 -6.20 8.53
C ALA A 72 4.86 -6.40 7.02
N ARG A 73 3.90 -7.18 6.54
CA ARG A 73 3.73 -7.44 5.10
C ARG A 73 3.46 -6.14 4.32
N TYR A 74 2.54 -5.31 4.78
CA TYR A 74 2.20 -4.07 4.10
C TYR A 74 3.26 -2.99 4.27
N GLN A 75 3.91 -2.94 5.42
CA GLN A 75 5.04 -2.04 5.64
C GLN A 75 6.19 -2.38 4.69
N ASP A 76 6.46 -3.66 4.50
CA ASP A 76 7.47 -4.13 3.56
C ASP A 76 7.13 -3.71 2.12
N GLN A 77 5.87 -3.80 1.73
CA GLN A 77 5.41 -3.33 0.42
C GLN A 77 5.66 -1.83 0.23
N LEU A 78 5.37 -1.01 1.24
CA LEU A 78 5.65 0.42 1.19
C LEU A 78 7.13 0.71 1.02
N ASP A 79 7.96 0.02 1.77
CA ASP A 79 9.41 0.17 1.71
C ASP A 79 9.95 -0.22 0.32
N ILE A 80 9.42 -1.29 -0.26
CA ILE A 80 9.80 -1.75 -1.61
C ILE A 80 9.38 -0.73 -2.67
N ILE A 81 8.16 -0.22 -2.59
CA ILE A 81 7.67 0.81 -3.53
C ILE A 81 8.60 2.03 -3.49
N LYS A 82 8.94 2.48 -2.30
CA LYS A 82 9.80 3.65 -2.10
C LYS A 82 11.21 3.41 -2.63
N LYS A 83 11.76 2.22 -2.37
CA LYS A 83 13.13 1.87 -2.74
C LYS A 83 13.33 1.72 -4.25
N TYR A 84 12.37 1.08 -4.92
CA TYR A 84 12.54 0.67 -6.32
C TYR A 84 11.72 1.48 -7.31
N PHE A 85 10.67 2.15 -6.89
CA PHE A 85 9.71 2.82 -7.77
C PHE A 85 9.44 4.28 -7.40
N GLY A 86 9.98 4.72 -6.29
CA GLY A 86 9.84 6.09 -5.83
C GLY A 86 10.87 7.04 -6.40
#